data_64ad1e97dd642684ecfdafa6952a8587
#
_entry.id   64ad1e97dd642684ecfdafa6952a8587
#
_cell.length_a   1.000
_cell.length_b   1.000
_cell.length_c   1.000
_cell.angle_alpha   90.00
_cell.angle_beta   90.00
_cell.angle_gamma   90.00
#
_symmetry.space_group_name_H-M   'P 1'
#
loop_
_entity.id
_entity.type
_entity.pdbx_description
1 polymer ?
#
loop_
_entity_poly.entity_id
_entity_poly.type
_entity_poly.pdbx_seq_one_letter_code
_entity_poly.pdbx_strand_id
1 'polypeptide(L)'
;MRFLFTMMENDCEFFSTPPKKTVRFGATVAATLKKFKQGDTADYDLLMRQLVDPEIKKLPWLSRSQTVVEEYLAFLSNLVSAQTFYLRACLRMVVSNFVPGKKKKNSFPIFTFLVNFDVCHRALQLIARYVPSTPQFLMPILVEKFPFIKKSGRTLECYVHNLLRITVYFPSLRPEILELIVEKFLKLDASAPRNSIEDAEEAEAKEEFPTLAEEGLFDMDEDEEKQKIHPVAPNDVMVHPVAERLNIVMAVLLAYIKDVCFVDGTKDCLTKDLYRDLIVVFDKLVLPTHGSCHVQYFMFYICSFKLMLAEAFLEHLWKILQNPNSPAVIRQAAAGYIGSFLARAKYIPMVTVKACLDLLVPWLHHYIDNLDAGSKAYCDVYLHGSFYSTCQAVFYAFIFRCRQLLEGHLKKGLAYLQSLNFERIVMCQLNPLKVCLPSVINLFAAITRKYQLVFCYTIIERNNRQLLPVIRSSVGGDSEQTCTNPLNCFFPFDPCVLKRSKKMIDSLYQVWEDLSVHELQMPQKVVKQNTAEDEEDDFLREEVPQNETVVAITPNSFESYMRSPSNVDAPPDLFSHRH
;
A
#
# COMPACT_ATOMS: atom_id res chain seq x y z
N MET A 1 38.06 17.19 26.20
CA MET A 1 38.00 18.26 25.19
C MET A 1 39.36 18.59 24.55
N ARG A 2 40.43 18.87 25.30
CA ARG A 2 41.77 19.14 24.75
C ARG A 2 42.29 17.99 23.88
N PHE A 3 42.10 16.77 24.30
CA PHE A 3 42.50 15.56 23.58
C PHE A 3 41.75 15.37 22.25
N LEU A 4 40.43 15.62 22.23
CA LEU A 4 39.57 15.52 21.05
C LEU A 4 39.98 16.52 19.96
N PHE A 5 40.38 17.75 20.37
CA PHE A 5 40.87 18.77 19.47
C PHE A 5 42.25 18.42 18.92
N THR A 6 43.15 17.90 19.75
CA THR A 6 44.48 17.47 19.32
C THR A 6 44.39 16.28 18.34
N MET A 7 43.45 15.34 18.57
CA MET A 7 43.19 14.24 17.64
C MET A 7 42.59 14.72 16.32
N MET A 8 41.68 15.71 16.35
CA MET A 8 41.11 16.27 15.11
C MET A 8 42.14 17.11 14.33
N GLU A 9 43.12 17.72 15.01
CA GLU A 9 44.23 18.42 14.36
C GLU A 9 45.20 17.42 13.69
N ASN A 10 45.54 16.31 14.34
CA ASN A 10 46.47 15.31 13.81
C ASN A 10 45.90 14.57 12.60
N ASP A 11 44.59 14.31 12.54
CA ASP A 11 43.96 13.72 11.36
C ASP A 11 43.91 14.68 10.15
N CYS A 12 44.07 16.00 10.38
CA CYS A 12 44.15 16.99 9.30
C CYS A 12 45.52 17.04 8.61
N GLU A 13 46.59 16.56 9.26
CA GLU A 13 47.95 16.54 8.67
C GLU A 13 48.12 15.47 7.56
N PHE A 14 47.18 14.50 7.44
CA PHE A 14 47.21 13.48 6.37
C PHE A 14 46.79 14.01 4.99
N PHE A 15 46.18 15.20 4.91
CA PHE A 15 45.93 15.90 3.62
C PHE A 15 46.97 16.99 3.43
N SER A 16 47.90 16.77 2.53
CA SER A 16 48.95 17.71 2.14
C SER A 16 48.39 19.09 1.83
N THR A 17 48.56 20.01 2.74
CA THR A 17 48.16 21.40 2.93
C THR A 17 47.00 21.64 3.86
N PRO A 18 47.21 21.99 5.13
CA PRO A 18 46.15 22.40 6.02
C PRO A 18 45.54 23.72 5.49
N PRO A 19 44.22 23.76 5.25
CA PRO A 19 43.62 25.03 4.89
C PRO A 19 43.81 26.01 6.06
N LYS A 20 44.25 27.24 5.76
CA LYS A 20 44.51 28.32 6.71
C LYS A 20 43.38 28.55 7.77
N LYS A 21 42.21 27.99 7.56
CA LYS A 21 41.03 28.01 8.46
C LYS A 21 41.15 27.09 9.68
N THR A 22 41.87 25.97 9.62
CA THR A 22 41.99 25.00 10.73
C THR A 22 42.90 25.52 11.83
N VAL A 23 43.97 26.17 11.49
CA VAL A 23 44.89 26.80 12.46
C VAL A 23 44.18 27.89 13.24
N ARG A 24 43.34 28.72 12.58
CA ARG A 24 42.52 29.74 13.24
C ARG A 24 41.49 29.15 14.20
N PHE A 25 40.90 28.00 13.86
CA PHE A 25 39.90 27.36 14.71
C PHE A 25 40.49 26.82 16.01
N GLY A 26 41.62 26.12 15.94
CA GLY A 26 42.34 25.67 17.14
C GLY A 26 42.74 26.78 18.08
N ALA A 27 43.26 27.91 17.54
CA ALA A 27 43.59 29.10 18.30
C ALA A 27 42.35 29.73 18.95
N THR A 28 41.23 29.80 18.23
CA THR A 28 39.94 30.32 18.76
C THR A 28 39.45 29.45 19.91
N VAL A 29 39.48 28.12 19.76
CA VAL A 29 39.08 27.20 20.83
C VAL A 29 39.94 27.36 22.09
N ALA A 30 41.26 27.44 21.92
CA ALA A 30 42.17 27.66 23.06
C ALA A 30 41.91 29.00 23.77
N ALA A 31 41.65 30.07 23.03
CA ALA A 31 41.29 31.36 23.57
C ALA A 31 39.94 31.33 24.31
N THR A 32 38.92 30.67 23.74
CA THR A 32 37.59 30.51 24.35
C THR A 32 37.66 29.72 25.65
N LEU A 33 38.42 28.59 25.66
CA LEU A 33 38.65 27.82 26.90
C LEU A 33 39.39 28.59 27.97
N LYS A 34 40.31 29.48 27.59
CA LYS A 34 41.01 30.38 28.55
C LYS A 34 40.03 31.37 29.16
N LYS A 35 39.17 32.02 28.37
CA LYS A 35 38.10 32.94 28.85
C LYS A 35 37.10 32.19 29.73
N PHE A 36 36.67 31.00 29.36
CA PHE A 36 35.77 30.17 30.18
C PHE A 36 36.34 29.89 31.58
N LYS A 37 37.65 29.61 31.67
CA LYS A 37 38.34 29.46 32.96
C LYS A 37 38.37 30.73 33.79
N GLN A 38 38.17 31.89 33.16
CA GLN A 38 38.08 33.22 33.78
C GLN A 38 36.65 33.65 34.11
N GLY A 39 35.64 32.77 33.87
CA GLY A 39 34.24 33.01 34.20
C GLY A 39 33.40 33.60 33.07
N ASP A 40 33.95 33.82 31.88
CA ASP A 40 33.21 34.24 30.68
C ASP A 40 32.66 33.02 29.91
N THR A 41 31.34 32.83 29.97
CA THR A 41 30.64 31.68 29.39
C THR A 41 30.08 31.91 27.99
N ALA A 42 29.97 33.17 27.53
CA ALA A 42 29.30 33.52 26.27
C ALA A 42 30.00 32.92 25.05
N ASP A 43 31.33 33.09 24.96
CA ASP A 43 32.12 32.48 23.85
C ASP A 43 32.15 30.96 23.94
N TYR A 44 32.08 30.37 25.13
CA TYR A 44 32.03 28.95 25.35
C TYR A 44 30.70 28.35 24.82
N ASP A 45 29.57 28.97 25.14
CA ASP A 45 28.25 28.53 24.65
C ASP A 45 28.16 28.65 23.13
N LEU A 46 28.71 29.70 22.55
CA LEU A 46 28.79 29.86 21.10
C LEU A 46 29.63 28.75 20.44
N LEU A 47 30.78 28.42 21.01
CA LEU A 47 31.64 27.33 20.55
C LEU A 47 30.94 25.98 20.65
N MET A 48 30.25 25.71 21.75
CA MET A 48 29.51 24.49 21.99
C MET A 48 28.36 24.32 20.98
N ARG A 49 27.61 25.40 20.71
CA ARG A 49 26.59 25.41 19.65
C ARG A 49 27.19 25.09 18.29
N GLN A 50 28.33 25.67 17.94
CA GLN A 50 29.03 25.41 16.67
C GLN A 50 29.51 23.95 16.54
N LEU A 51 29.83 23.28 17.63
CA LEU A 51 30.25 21.87 17.64
C LEU A 51 29.08 20.89 17.39
N VAL A 52 27.86 21.23 17.85
CA VAL A 52 26.67 20.36 17.76
C VAL A 52 25.66 20.82 16.73
N ASP A 53 25.77 22.02 16.15
CA ASP A 53 24.85 22.50 15.15
C ASP A 53 25.20 21.96 13.75
N PRO A 54 24.31 21.18 13.13
CA PRO A 54 24.55 20.58 11.83
C PRO A 54 24.56 21.62 10.68
N GLU A 55 23.98 22.81 10.90
CA GLU A 55 23.91 23.85 9.86
C GLU A 55 25.15 24.72 9.83
N ILE A 56 25.74 25.02 11.00
CA ILE A 56 26.88 25.93 11.13
C ILE A 56 28.20 25.26 10.76
N LYS A 57 28.38 23.97 11.10
CA LYS A 57 29.56 23.21 10.68
C LYS A 57 29.20 21.75 10.44
N LYS A 58 29.34 21.36 9.18
CA LYS A 58 29.36 19.96 8.78
C LYS A 58 30.70 19.36 9.18
N LEU A 59 30.92 19.12 10.47
CA LEU A 59 32.05 18.31 10.90
C LEU A 59 31.84 16.89 10.36
N PRO A 60 32.68 16.39 9.46
CA PRO A 60 32.53 15.05 8.91
C PRO A 60 33.04 14.02 9.94
N TRP A 61 32.48 14.03 11.16
CA TRP A 61 32.90 13.17 12.26
C TRP A 61 32.73 11.68 11.96
N LEU A 62 31.71 11.33 11.15
CA LEU A 62 31.44 9.95 10.72
C LEU A 62 32.51 9.37 9.76
N SER A 63 33.27 10.21 9.08
CA SER A 63 34.32 9.79 8.13
C SER A 63 35.73 9.81 8.75
N ARG A 64 35.82 9.99 10.08
CA ARG A 64 37.10 9.99 10.81
C ARG A 64 37.50 8.59 11.27
N SER A 65 38.72 8.49 11.83
CA SER A 65 39.18 7.24 12.44
C SER A 65 38.25 6.79 13.57
N GLN A 66 38.19 5.49 13.82
CA GLN A 66 37.32 4.90 14.85
C GLN A 66 37.54 5.50 16.22
N THR A 67 38.78 5.80 16.59
CA THR A 67 39.15 6.46 17.86
C THR A 67 38.54 7.84 17.99
N VAL A 68 38.59 8.66 16.94
CA VAL A 68 37.97 9.99 16.93
C VAL A 68 36.45 9.91 17.04
N VAL A 69 35.83 8.95 16.37
CA VAL A 69 34.39 8.69 16.47
C VAL A 69 34.00 8.34 17.91
N GLU A 70 34.74 7.45 18.55
CA GLU A 70 34.45 7.02 19.93
C GLU A 70 34.62 8.18 20.94
N GLU A 71 35.67 8.96 20.81
CA GLU A 71 35.88 10.15 21.64
C GLU A 71 34.78 11.20 21.42
N TYR A 72 34.32 11.35 20.16
CA TYR A 72 33.22 12.28 19.85
C TYR A 72 31.88 11.79 20.43
N LEU A 73 31.61 10.48 20.41
CA LEU A 73 30.43 9.89 21.06
C LEU A 73 30.47 10.07 22.58
N ALA A 74 31.64 9.86 23.21
CA ALA A 74 31.84 10.12 24.63
C ALA A 74 31.62 11.62 24.96
N PHE A 75 32.13 12.52 24.13
CA PHE A 75 31.89 13.95 24.26
C PHE A 75 30.41 14.31 24.18
N LEU A 76 29.67 13.81 23.18
CA LEU A 76 28.23 14.06 23.03
C LEU A 76 27.45 13.56 24.26
N SER A 77 27.79 12.38 24.76
CA SER A 77 27.15 11.79 25.94
C SER A 77 27.38 12.63 27.19
N ASN A 78 28.61 13.09 27.41
CA ASN A 78 28.97 13.94 28.53
C ASN A 78 28.30 15.32 28.42
N LEU A 79 28.27 15.89 27.21
CA LEU A 79 27.62 17.18 26.96
C LEU A 79 26.14 17.15 27.31
N VAL A 80 25.42 16.16 26.80
CA VAL A 80 23.96 16.00 27.00
C VAL A 80 23.65 15.66 28.48
N SER A 81 24.52 14.87 29.13
CA SER A 81 24.39 14.55 30.55
C SER A 81 24.58 15.79 31.43
N ALA A 82 25.55 16.63 31.09
CA ALA A 82 25.85 17.85 31.88
C ALA A 82 24.84 18.97 31.61
N GLN A 83 24.40 19.12 30.37
CA GLN A 83 23.52 20.21 29.94
C GLN A 83 22.49 19.71 28.93
N THR A 84 21.30 19.35 29.41
CA THR A 84 20.19 18.84 28.59
C THR A 84 19.70 19.83 27.52
N PHE A 85 20.03 21.10 27.64
CA PHE A 85 19.75 22.15 26.64
C PHE A 85 20.28 21.77 25.24
N TYR A 86 21.44 21.10 25.17
CA TYR A 86 22.04 20.68 23.90
C TYR A 86 21.43 19.39 23.30
N LEU A 87 20.54 18.71 24.02
CA LEU A 87 19.94 17.45 23.58
C LEU A 87 19.32 17.55 22.17
N ARG A 88 18.48 18.54 21.94
CA ARG A 88 17.82 18.72 20.63
C ARG A 88 18.82 18.97 19.49
N ALA A 89 19.88 19.76 19.75
CA ALA A 89 20.91 20.03 18.76
C ALA A 89 21.71 18.76 18.43
N CYS A 90 22.09 17.97 19.44
CA CYS A 90 22.76 16.69 19.25
C CYS A 90 21.89 15.69 18.45
N LEU A 91 20.61 15.58 18.79
CA LEU A 91 19.68 14.69 18.07
C LEU A 91 19.49 15.12 16.61
N ARG A 92 19.32 16.44 16.35
CA ARG A 92 19.23 16.98 14.97
C ARG A 92 20.48 16.66 14.16
N MET A 93 21.66 16.81 14.75
CA MET A 93 22.92 16.50 14.11
C MET A 93 23.02 15.01 13.74
N VAL A 94 22.65 14.10 14.63
CA VAL A 94 22.69 12.66 14.38
C VAL A 94 21.67 12.29 13.29
N VAL A 95 20.41 12.71 13.40
CA VAL A 95 19.33 12.41 12.44
C VAL A 95 19.63 12.99 11.05
N SER A 96 20.31 14.15 10.96
CA SER A 96 20.72 14.73 9.66
C SER A 96 21.64 13.82 8.84
N ASN A 97 22.28 12.83 9.48
CA ASN A 97 23.14 11.84 8.83
C ASN A 97 22.41 10.55 8.41
N PHE A 98 21.09 10.44 8.60
CA PHE A 98 20.29 9.29 8.16
C PHE A 98 20.08 9.22 6.64
N VAL A 99 20.52 10.23 5.91
CA VAL A 99 20.49 10.28 4.46
C VAL A 99 21.89 10.20 3.89
N PRO A 100 22.07 9.60 2.70
CA PRO A 100 23.38 9.56 2.05
C PRO A 100 23.85 10.98 1.74
N GLY A 101 25.10 11.28 2.09
CA GLY A 101 25.75 12.57 1.79
C GLY A 101 25.79 12.84 0.28
N LYS A 102 25.84 14.13 -0.13
CA LYS A 102 26.00 14.49 -1.53
C LYS A 102 27.31 13.89 -2.06
N LYS A 103 27.24 13.13 -3.16
CA LYS A 103 28.42 12.56 -3.82
C LYS A 103 29.41 13.68 -4.15
N LYS A 104 30.59 13.68 -3.53
CA LYS A 104 31.78 14.26 -4.16
C LYS A 104 32.22 13.28 -5.24
N LYS A 105 32.74 13.77 -6.37
CA LYS A 105 33.08 13.02 -7.59
C LYS A 105 34.00 11.79 -7.41
N ASN A 106 34.52 11.53 -6.21
CA ASN A 106 35.29 10.34 -5.87
C ASN A 106 34.45 9.45 -4.98
N SER A 107 33.96 8.36 -5.52
CA SER A 107 33.04 7.40 -4.95
C SER A 107 33.63 6.68 -3.73
N PHE A 108 33.04 6.91 -2.56
CA PHE A 108 33.21 5.99 -1.44
C PHE A 108 32.28 4.77 -1.64
N PRO A 109 32.76 3.55 -1.35
CA PRO A 109 31.98 2.33 -1.51
C PRO A 109 30.75 2.32 -0.59
N ILE A 110 29.69 1.61 -0.99
CA ILE A 110 28.41 1.48 -0.29
C ILE A 110 28.60 1.06 1.17
N PHE A 111 29.60 0.27 1.46
CA PHE A 111 29.98 -0.20 2.80
C PHE A 111 30.20 0.95 3.80
N THR A 112 30.76 2.07 3.36
CA THR A 112 31.03 3.23 4.24
C THR A 112 29.75 3.91 4.73
N PHE A 113 28.65 3.87 3.97
CA PHE A 113 27.38 4.44 4.41
C PHE A 113 26.70 3.60 5.50
N LEU A 114 26.77 2.28 5.41
CA LEU A 114 26.21 1.37 6.43
C LEU A 114 26.91 1.55 7.77
N VAL A 115 28.24 1.63 7.76
CA VAL A 115 29.04 1.89 8.97
C VAL A 115 28.66 3.22 9.62
N ASN A 116 28.42 4.27 8.82
CA ASN A 116 28.00 5.58 9.32
C ASN A 116 26.63 5.54 10.00
N PHE A 117 25.66 4.74 9.48
CA PHE A 117 24.36 4.58 10.11
C PHE A 117 24.47 3.86 11.45
N ASP A 118 25.32 2.83 11.57
CA ASP A 118 25.57 2.13 12.83
C ASP A 118 26.08 3.07 13.90
N VAL A 119 26.99 3.96 13.56
CA VAL A 119 27.52 4.96 14.47
C VAL A 119 26.42 5.96 14.90
N CYS A 120 25.54 6.38 13.99
CA CYS A 120 24.41 7.24 14.33
C CYS A 120 23.45 6.57 15.32
N HIS A 121 23.10 5.30 15.08
CA HIS A 121 22.24 4.54 16.00
C HIS A 121 22.90 4.32 17.37
N ARG A 122 24.19 4.04 17.39
CA ARG A 122 24.98 3.93 18.63
C ARG A 122 24.97 5.28 19.40
N ALA A 123 25.08 6.41 18.69
CA ALA A 123 24.96 7.74 19.29
C ALA A 123 23.61 7.95 19.97
N LEU A 124 22.50 7.60 19.27
CA LEU A 124 21.15 7.72 19.84
C LEU A 124 20.96 6.85 21.09
N GLN A 125 21.44 5.60 21.06
CA GLN A 125 21.38 4.68 22.21
C GLN A 125 22.18 5.22 23.39
N LEU A 126 23.38 5.73 23.15
CA LEU A 126 24.22 6.33 24.19
C LEU A 126 23.56 7.58 24.79
N ILE A 127 23.04 8.49 23.99
CA ILE A 127 22.32 9.68 24.45
C ILE A 127 21.12 9.27 25.32
N ALA A 128 20.33 8.29 24.86
CA ALA A 128 19.15 7.82 25.59
C ALA A 128 19.49 7.15 26.93
N ARG A 129 20.66 6.52 27.02
CA ARG A 129 21.13 5.91 28.28
C ARG A 129 21.35 6.96 29.37
N TYR A 130 21.80 8.16 28.98
CA TYR A 130 22.01 9.27 29.93
C TYR A 130 20.77 10.15 30.11
N VAL A 131 19.93 10.27 29.07
CA VAL A 131 18.69 11.06 29.11
C VAL A 131 17.52 10.18 28.67
N PRO A 132 16.83 9.50 29.60
CA PRO A 132 15.74 8.58 29.30
C PRO A 132 14.54 9.22 28.55
N SER A 133 14.36 10.54 28.68
CA SER A 133 13.32 11.31 27.95
C SER A 133 13.65 11.56 26.48
N THR A 134 14.78 11.07 25.98
CA THR A 134 15.22 11.23 24.58
C THR A 134 14.13 10.89 23.55
N PRO A 135 13.31 9.82 23.67
CA PRO A 135 12.26 9.51 22.70
C PRO A 135 11.28 10.66 22.45
N GLN A 136 10.87 11.37 23.50
CA GLN A 136 9.93 12.51 23.39
C GLN A 136 10.48 13.68 22.55
N PHE A 137 11.81 13.91 22.61
CA PHE A 137 12.47 14.94 21.82
C PHE A 137 12.87 14.46 20.43
N LEU A 138 13.03 13.16 20.25
CA LEU A 138 13.48 12.56 18.99
C LEU A 138 12.38 12.58 17.94
N MET A 139 11.14 12.20 18.29
CA MET A 139 10.04 12.07 17.32
C MET A 139 9.78 13.35 16.51
N PRO A 140 9.66 14.55 17.11
CA PRO A 140 9.50 15.80 16.36
C PRO A 140 10.65 16.07 15.38
N ILE A 141 11.88 15.68 15.74
CA ILE A 141 13.07 15.84 14.88
C ILE A 141 13.02 14.86 13.71
N LEU A 142 12.57 13.63 13.92
CA LEU A 142 12.39 12.65 12.83
C LEU A 142 11.35 13.14 11.81
N VAL A 143 10.28 13.77 12.26
CA VAL A 143 9.27 14.39 11.39
C VAL A 143 9.87 15.58 10.62
N GLU A 144 10.58 16.49 11.32
CA GLU A 144 11.23 17.68 10.73
C GLU A 144 12.25 17.32 9.66
N LYS A 145 13.05 16.28 9.89
CA LYS A 145 14.16 15.88 9.02
C LYS A 145 13.75 14.84 7.96
N PHE A 146 12.47 14.47 7.89
CA PHE A 146 12.01 13.53 6.86
C PHE A 146 12.29 14.11 5.46
N PRO A 147 12.97 13.36 4.55
CA PRO A 147 13.29 13.85 3.24
C PRO A 147 12.03 14.20 2.45
N PHE A 148 12.10 15.26 1.65
CA PHE A 148 11.01 15.61 0.76
C PHE A 148 10.72 14.47 -0.22
N ILE A 149 9.46 14.09 -0.42
CA ILE A 149 9.03 12.92 -1.20
C ILE A 149 9.49 12.92 -2.66
N LYS A 150 9.85 14.08 -3.23
CA LYS A 150 10.46 14.20 -4.56
C LYS A 150 11.97 13.89 -4.61
N LYS A 151 12.62 13.62 -3.46
CA LYS A 151 14.02 13.19 -3.42
C LYS A 151 14.21 11.81 -4.03
N SER A 152 15.47 11.42 -4.29
CA SER A 152 15.79 10.12 -4.86
C SER A 152 15.27 8.96 -4.02
N GLY A 153 14.87 7.86 -4.65
CA GLY A 153 14.40 6.65 -3.98
C GLY A 153 15.39 6.16 -2.92
N ARG A 154 16.70 6.19 -3.22
CA ARG A 154 17.74 5.81 -2.27
C ARG A 154 17.79 6.70 -1.02
N THR A 155 17.52 7.98 -1.15
CA THR A 155 17.48 8.89 0.02
C THR A 155 16.30 8.54 0.94
N LEU A 156 15.14 8.25 0.35
CA LEU A 156 13.96 7.81 1.08
C LEU A 156 14.18 6.43 1.71
N GLU A 157 14.74 5.49 0.96
CA GLU A 157 15.10 4.15 1.42
C GLU A 157 15.98 4.18 2.68
N CYS A 158 17.10 4.91 2.61
CA CYS A 158 18.01 5.02 3.76
C CYS A 158 17.32 5.63 4.97
N TYR A 159 16.52 6.67 4.78
CA TYR A 159 15.84 7.33 5.89
C TYR A 159 14.78 6.41 6.51
N VAL A 160 13.92 5.77 5.71
CA VAL A 160 12.89 4.83 6.19
C VAL A 160 13.54 3.63 6.90
N HIS A 161 14.62 3.07 6.34
CA HIS A 161 15.36 1.99 6.98
C HIS A 161 15.88 2.40 8.37
N ASN A 162 16.46 3.60 8.50
CA ASN A 162 16.95 4.11 9.78
C ASN A 162 15.79 4.39 10.76
N LEU A 163 14.63 4.87 10.30
CA LEU A 163 13.43 5.02 11.13
C LEU A 163 12.97 3.67 11.70
N LEU A 164 12.86 2.64 10.85
CA LEU A 164 12.45 1.31 11.27
C LEU A 164 13.46 0.67 12.23
N ARG A 165 14.74 0.95 12.05
CA ARG A 165 15.80 0.49 12.97
C ARG A 165 15.68 1.14 14.37
N ILE A 166 15.20 2.38 14.48
CA ILE A 166 14.93 3.03 15.78
C ILE A 166 13.90 2.23 16.58
N THR A 167 12.90 1.64 15.94
CA THR A 167 11.84 0.88 16.61
C THR A 167 12.36 -0.36 17.37
N VAL A 168 13.54 -0.86 17.01
CA VAL A 168 14.16 -2.01 17.66
C VAL A 168 14.63 -1.68 19.07
N TYR A 169 15.20 -0.49 19.28
CA TYR A 169 15.73 -0.09 20.59
C TYR A 169 14.88 0.97 21.29
N PHE A 170 13.93 1.60 20.59
CA PHE A 170 12.87 2.44 21.16
C PHE A 170 11.49 1.91 20.77
N PRO A 171 11.02 0.78 21.32
CA PRO A 171 9.73 0.20 20.99
C PRO A 171 8.55 1.14 21.24
N SER A 172 8.68 2.07 22.19
CA SER A 172 7.66 3.07 22.49
C SER A 172 7.39 4.05 21.34
N LEU A 173 8.36 4.28 20.46
CA LEU A 173 8.21 5.14 19.27
C LEU A 173 7.68 4.39 18.04
N ARG A 174 7.56 3.05 18.08
CA ARG A 174 7.17 2.26 16.92
C ARG A 174 5.82 2.70 16.32
N PRO A 175 4.75 2.90 17.11
CA PRO A 175 3.47 3.35 16.54
C PRO A 175 3.58 4.68 15.79
N GLU A 176 4.23 5.68 16.38
CA GLU A 176 4.40 7.02 15.80
C GLU A 176 5.30 7.00 14.56
N ILE A 177 6.36 6.18 14.56
CA ILE A 177 7.25 5.98 13.41
C ILE A 177 6.51 5.31 12.26
N LEU A 178 5.74 4.26 12.53
CA LEU A 178 4.93 3.57 11.51
C LEU A 178 3.87 4.51 10.93
N GLU A 179 3.22 5.30 11.78
CA GLU A 179 2.27 6.34 11.34
C GLU A 179 2.94 7.34 10.40
N LEU A 180 4.10 7.88 10.77
CA LEU A 180 4.87 8.80 9.92
C LEU A 180 5.21 8.18 8.57
N ILE A 181 5.68 6.93 8.57
CA ILE A 181 6.07 6.21 7.34
C ILE A 181 4.85 6.02 6.43
N VAL A 182 3.76 5.49 6.96
CA VAL A 182 2.53 5.22 6.20
C VAL A 182 1.91 6.51 5.67
N GLU A 183 1.92 7.61 6.44
CA GLU A 183 1.46 8.93 5.97
C GLU A 183 2.24 9.38 4.71
N LYS A 184 3.56 9.21 4.70
CA LYS A 184 4.38 9.60 3.55
C LYS A 184 4.19 8.65 2.36
N PHE A 185 3.97 7.36 2.62
CA PHE A 185 3.69 6.38 1.58
C PHE A 185 2.34 6.64 0.90
N LEU A 186 1.29 6.95 1.67
CA LEU A 186 -0.01 7.33 1.11
C LEU A 186 0.08 8.57 0.20
N LYS A 187 0.93 9.55 0.54
CA LYS A 187 1.18 10.71 -0.33
C LYS A 187 1.88 10.34 -1.64
N LEU A 188 2.77 9.35 -1.63
CA LEU A 188 3.39 8.80 -2.84
C LEU A 188 2.36 8.01 -3.65
N ASP A 189 1.59 7.15 -3.01
CA ASP A 189 0.57 6.29 -3.64
C ASP A 189 -0.51 7.13 -4.35
N ALA A 190 -1.02 8.15 -3.66
CA ALA A 190 -1.98 9.08 -4.25
C ALA A 190 -1.41 9.92 -5.42
N SER A 191 -0.07 10.10 -5.46
CA SER A 191 0.61 10.83 -6.55
C SER A 191 0.99 9.95 -7.75
N ALA A 192 0.70 8.66 -7.70
CA ALA A 192 0.96 7.69 -8.76
C ALA A 192 -0.26 6.77 -8.92
N PRO A 193 -1.34 7.26 -9.56
CA PRO A 193 -2.51 6.44 -9.84
C PRO A 193 -2.13 5.19 -10.65
N ARG A 194 -2.82 4.09 -10.42
CA ARG A 194 -2.55 2.80 -11.06
C ARG A 194 -2.47 2.92 -12.58
N ASN A 195 -3.41 3.60 -13.22
CA ASN A 195 -3.43 3.76 -14.67
C ASN A 195 -2.15 4.43 -15.18
N SER A 196 -1.71 5.52 -14.54
CA SER A 196 -0.48 6.20 -14.94
C SER A 196 0.76 5.31 -14.81
N ILE A 197 0.74 4.36 -13.87
CA ILE A 197 1.82 3.38 -13.72
C ILE A 197 1.76 2.36 -14.84
N GLU A 198 0.59 1.80 -15.10
CA GLU A 198 0.36 0.78 -16.13
C GLU A 198 0.62 1.34 -17.52
N ASP A 199 0.12 2.54 -17.83
CA ASP A 199 0.37 3.23 -19.09
C ASP A 199 1.87 3.46 -19.35
N ALA A 200 2.63 3.83 -18.30
CA ALA A 200 4.07 4.02 -18.40
C ALA A 200 4.81 2.69 -18.65
N GLU A 201 4.45 1.60 -17.96
CA GLU A 201 5.05 0.28 -18.15
C GLU A 201 4.70 -0.32 -19.53
N GLU A 202 3.47 -0.10 -20.02
CA GLU A 202 3.04 -0.55 -21.36
C GLU A 202 3.73 0.23 -22.47
N ALA A 203 4.00 1.52 -22.28
CA ALA A 203 4.71 2.34 -23.24
C ALA A 203 6.16 1.83 -23.41
N GLU A 204 6.87 1.54 -22.29
CA GLU A 204 8.24 0.99 -22.34
C GLU A 204 8.25 -0.40 -23.00
N ALA A 205 7.28 -1.27 -22.67
CA ALA A 205 7.19 -2.60 -23.26
C ALA A 205 6.98 -2.55 -24.79
N LYS A 206 6.31 -1.52 -25.32
CA LYS A 206 6.13 -1.32 -26.75
C LYS A 206 7.41 -0.77 -27.44
N GLU A 207 8.24 -0.01 -26.72
CA GLU A 207 9.52 0.49 -27.23
C GLU A 207 10.61 -0.60 -27.26
N GLU A 208 10.56 -1.59 -26.33
CA GLU A 208 11.49 -2.73 -26.32
C GLU A 208 11.22 -3.76 -27.43
N PHE A 209 10.05 -3.74 -28.10
CA PHE A 209 9.74 -4.54 -29.28
C PHE A 209 9.58 -3.65 -30.52
N PRO A 210 10.67 -3.15 -31.14
CA PRO A 210 10.55 -2.57 -32.45
C PRO A 210 10.07 -3.66 -33.39
N THR A 211 8.93 -3.44 -34.02
CA THR A 211 8.45 -4.25 -35.15
C THR A 211 9.60 -4.55 -36.07
N LEU A 212 9.90 -5.83 -36.27
CA LEU A 212 10.79 -6.32 -37.30
C LEU A 212 10.20 -5.92 -38.67
N ALA A 213 10.54 -4.72 -39.12
CA ALA A 213 10.37 -4.28 -40.50
C ALA A 213 11.50 -3.33 -40.81
N GLU A 214 12.38 -3.84 -41.68
CA GLU A 214 13.33 -3.17 -42.56
C GLU A 214 14.75 -2.87 -42.05
N GLU A 215 15.63 -3.51 -42.77
CA GLU A 215 17.05 -3.51 -42.81
C GLU A 215 17.67 -2.10 -42.93
N GLY A 216 18.80 -1.90 -42.25
CA GLY A 216 19.65 -0.76 -42.43
C GLY A 216 20.90 -0.76 -41.56
N LEU A 217 21.86 -1.55 -41.95
CA LEU A 217 23.33 -1.38 -41.96
C LEU A 217 23.97 -0.30 -41.05
N PHE A 218 24.83 -0.79 -40.15
CA PHE A 218 26.07 -0.19 -39.58
C PHE A 218 26.04 1.24 -39.01
N ASP A 219 26.27 1.33 -37.69
CA ASP A 219 27.42 2.10 -37.22
C ASP A 219 28.00 1.51 -35.93
N MET A 220 29.34 1.36 -35.93
CA MET A 220 30.14 0.91 -34.79
C MET A 220 30.66 2.16 -34.08
N ASP A 221 30.94 1.97 -32.79
CA ASP A 221 31.72 2.80 -31.90
C ASP A 221 30.98 3.89 -31.13
N GLU A 222 30.73 3.58 -29.84
CA GLU A 222 31.31 4.36 -28.74
C GLU A 222 31.07 3.65 -27.39
N ASP A 223 32.20 3.18 -26.83
CA ASP A 223 32.32 2.65 -25.48
C ASP A 223 32.03 3.71 -24.42
N GLU A 224 30.88 3.67 -23.76
CA GLU A 224 30.71 4.28 -22.44
C GLU A 224 30.48 3.18 -21.38
N GLU A 225 31.57 2.86 -20.66
CA GLU A 225 31.56 2.07 -19.44
C GLU A 225 30.61 2.65 -18.41
N LYS A 226 29.34 2.22 -18.41
CA LYS A 226 28.43 2.37 -17.27
C LYS A 226 28.80 1.33 -16.22
N GLN A 227 29.62 1.71 -15.24
CA GLN A 227 29.94 0.93 -14.04
C GLN A 227 28.65 0.47 -13.35
N LYS A 228 28.36 -0.81 -13.48
CA LYS A 228 27.29 -1.54 -12.76
C LYS A 228 27.62 -1.59 -11.27
N ILE A 229 26.92 -0.80 -10.50
CA ILE A 229 26.94 -0.85 -9.02
C ILE A 229 25.71 -1.63 -8.58
N HIS A 230 25.91 -2.87 -8.16
CA HIS A 230 24.97 -3.91 -7.73
C HIS A 230 23.92 -4.33 -8.77
N PRO A 231 23.77 -5.63 -9.02
CA PRO A 231 22.74 -6.11 -9.93
C PRO A 231 21.37 -6.09 -9.21
N VAL A 232 20.71 -4.93 -9.23
CA VAL A 232 19.25 -4.92 -9.22
C VAL A 232 18.88 -5.60 -10.53
N ALA A 233 18.21 -6.75 -10.49
CA ALA A 233 17.71 -7.37 -11.70
C ALA A 233 16.95 -6.28 -12.50
N PRO A 234 17.20 -6.10 -13.79
CA PRO A 234 16.57 -5.03 -14.58
C PRO A 234 15.04 -5.03 -14.49
N ASN A 235 14.43 -6.17 -14.14
CA ASN A 235 13.00 -6.34 -13.98
C ASN A 235 12.41 -5.77 -12.67
N ASP A 236 13.19 -5.21 -11.74
CA ASP A 236 12.70 -4.75 -10.43
C ASP A 236 12.48 -3.24 -10.36
N VAL A 237 12.84 -2.51 -11.39
CA VAL A 237 12.71 -1.06 -11.48
C VAL A 237 11.40 -0.69 -12.16
N MET A 238 10.70 0.30 -11.62
CA MET A 238 9.49 0.85 -12.21
C MET A 238 9.84 2.02 -13.14
N VAL A 239 9.17 2.11 -14.28
CA VAL A 239 9.34 3.21 -15.24
C VAL A 239 8.85 4.53 -14.66
N HIS A 240 7.66 4.51 -14.05
CA HIS A 240 7.08 5.71 -13.45
C HIS A 240 7.88 6.16 -12.20
N PRO A 241 8.44 7.39 -12.17
CA PRO A 241 9.43 7.79 -11.16
C PRO A 241 8.87 7.89 -9.73
N VAL A 242 7.56 8.13 -9.56
CA VAL A 242 6.92 8.15 -8.24
C VAL A 242 6.65 6.71 -7.80
N ALA A 243 6.20 5.86 -8.72
CA ALA A 243 5.98 4.44 -8.45
C ALA A 243 7.28 3.73 -8.06
N GLU A 244 8.43 4.07 -8.69
CA GLU A 244 9.72 3.51 -8.30
C GLU A 244 10.11 3.89 -6.86
N ARG A 245 9.87 5.14 -6.46
CA ARG A 245 10.09 5.54 -5.07
C ARG A 245 9.22 4.73 -4.11
N LEU A 246 7.92 4.58 -4.42
CA LEU A 246 7.00 3.78 -3.61
C LEU A 246 7.40 2.30 -3.60
N ASN A 247 7.79 1.73 -4.75
CA ASN A 247 8.27 0.37 -4.93
C ASN A 247 9.46 0.05 -4.00
N ILE A 248 10.42 0.97 -3.90
CA ILE A 248 11.59 0.85 -3.02
C ILE A 248 11.16 0.87 -1.55
N VAL A 249 10.42 1.91 -1.13
CA VAL A 249 10.12 2.09 0.29
C VAL A 249 9.09 1.09 0.82
N MET A 250 8.15 0.64 -0.02
CA MET A 250 7.23 -0.45 0.35
C MET A 250 7.97 -1.77 0.56
N ALA A 251 8.95 -2.09 -0.29
CA ALA A 251 9.78 -3.28 -0.12
C ALA A 251 10.54 -3.25 1.22
N VAL A 252 11.05 -2.08 1.65
CA VAL A 252 11.70 -1.92 2.96
C VAL A 252 10.72 -2.18 4.11
N LEU A 253 9.48 -1.66 4.02
CA LEU A 253 8.46 -1.87 5.06
C LEU A 253 8.06 -3.36 5.13
N LEU A 254 7.81 -4.01 3.99
CA LEU A 254 7.46 -5.43 3.96
C LEU A 254 8.62 -6.31 4.47
N ALA A 255 9.87 -5.99 4.14
CA ALA A 255 11.05 -6.67 4.69
C ALA A 255 11.13 -6.52 6.21
N TYR A 256 10.90 -5.32 6.74
CA TYR A 256 10.85 -5.09 8.18
C TYR A 256 9.76 -5.93 8.87
N ILE A 257 8.54 -5.98 8.30
CA ILE A 257 7.44 -6.82 8.82
C ILE A 257 7.89 -8.29 8.85
N LYS A 258 8.50 -8.77 7.77
CA LYS A 258 9.04 -10.13 7.68
C LYS A 258 10.06 -10.38 8.78
N ASP A 259 11.04 -9.51 8.94
CA ASP A 259 12.12 -9.67 9.91
C ASP A 259 11.57 -9.74 11.34
N VAL A 260 10.65 -8.85 11.72
CA VAL A 260 10.01 -8.86 13.04
C VAL A 260 9.20 -10.14 13.26
N CYS A 261 8.51 -10.65 12.23
CA CYS A 261 7.69 -11.85 12.34
C CYS A 261 8.51 -13.17 12.36
N PHE A 262 9.75 -13.16 11.85
CA PHE A 262 10.61 -14.34 11.74
C PHE A 262 11.73 -14.44 12.78
N VAL A 263 11.85 -13.53 13.74
CA VAL A 263 12.87 -13.61 14.81
C VAL A 263 12.66 -14.88 15.64
N ASP A 264 13.73 -15.68 15.81
CA ASP A 264 13.67 -16.97 16.49
C ASP A 264 13.43 -16.85 18.01
N GLY A 265 12.53 -17.67 18.54
CA GLY A 265 12.31 -17.91 19.98
C GLY A 265 11.29 -17.01 20.69
N THR A 266 11.01 -15.78 20.21
CA THR A 266 10.04 -14.84 20.85
C THR A 266 8.90 -14.45 19.91
N LYS A 267 8.67 -15.24 18.89
CA LYS A 267 7.86 -14.96 17.69
C LYS A 267 6.44 -14.43 17.93
N ASP A 268 5.78 -14.95 18.96
CA ASP A 268 4.33 -14.72 19.09
C ASP A 268 3.98 -13.35 19.68
N CYS A 269 4.79 -12.86 20.60
CA CYS A 269 4.53 -11.59 21.26
C CYS A 269 4.84 -10.40 20.32
N LEU A 270 6.02 -10.39 19.71
CA LEU A 270 6.46 -9.31 18.83
C LEU A 270 5.56 -9.15 17.59
N THR A 271 5.12 -10.26 16.99
CA THR A 271 4.19 -10.26 15.85
C THR A 271 2.84 -9.68 16.24
N LYS A 272 2.31 -10.03 17.42
CA LYS A 272 1.04 -9.48 17.92
C LYS A 272 1.14 -8.00 18.24
N ASP A 273 2.24 -7.57 18.83
CA ASP A 273 2.48 -6.17 19.14
C ASP A 273 2.63 -5.33 17.87
N LEU A 274 3.37 -5.83 16.87
CA LEU A 274 3.48 -5.18 15.57
C LEU A 274 2.12 -5.11 14.86
N TYR A 275 1.34 -6.18 14.88
CA TYR A 275 -0.01 -6.18 14.31
C TYR A 275 -0.90 -5.14 14.99
N ARG A 276 -0.84 -5.03 16.33
CA ARG A 276 -1.61 -4.03 17.09
C ARG A 276 -1.25 -2.60 16.71
N ASP A 277 0.04 -2.34 16.51
CA ASP A 277 0.50 -1.03 16.07
C ASP A 277 0.05 -0.73 14.63
N LEU A 278 0.15 -1.72 13.73
CA LEU A 278 -0.25 -1.56 12.32
C LEU A 278 -1.75 -1.41 12.13
N ILE A 279 -2.59 -2.09 12.94
CA ILE A 279 -4.05 -1.95 12.84
C ILE A 279 -4.50 -0.54 13.26
N VAL A 280 -3.86 0.06 14.26
CA VAL A 280 -4.13 1.45 14.67
C VAL A 280 -3.76 2.43 13.55
N VAL A 281 -2.61 2.23 12.90
CA VAL A 281 -2.19 3.05 11.75
C VAL A 281 -3.12 2.85 10.56
N PHE A 282 -3.58 1.62 10.31
CA PHE A 282 -4.56 1.30 9.27
C PHE A 282 -5.87 2.06 9.49
N ASP A 283 -6.44 2.00 10.68
CA ASP A 283 -7.70 2.68 11.02
C ASP A 283 -7.59 4.20 10.89
N LYS A 284 -6.46 4.75 11.30
CA LYS A 284 -6.26 6.20 11.33
C LYS A 284 -5.98 6.78 9.95
N LEU A 285 -5.21 6.09 9.11
CA LEU A 285 -4.66 6.64 7.88
C LEU A 285 -5.17 5.92 6.62
N VAL A 286 -5.21 4.60 6.60
CA VAL A 286 -5.46 3.83 5.37
C VAL A 286 -6.94 3.66 5.12
N LEU A 287 -7.70 3.20 6.11
CA LEU A 287 -9.14 2.96 5.98
C LEU A 287 -9.94 4.19 5.52
N PRO A 288 -9.67 5.42 6.01
CA PRO A 288 -10.36 6.63 5.55
C PRO A 288 -9.81 7.20 4.23
N THR A 289 -8.71 6.66 3.68
CA THR A 289 -8.08 7.19 2.47
C THR A 289 -8.65 6.54 1.22
N HIS A 290 -9.23 7.35 0.33
CA HIS A 290 -9.63 6.93 -1.01
C HIS A 290 -8.45 7.04 -1.99
N GLY A 291 -8.39 6.13 -2.97
CA GLY A 291 -7.39 6.19 -4.04
C GLY A 291 -6.01 5.60 -3.68
N SER A 292 -5.83 4.99 -2.51
CA SER A 292 -4.64 4.18 -2.20
C SER A 292 -4.75 2.83 -2.90
N CYS A 293 -3.71 2.46 -3.67
CA CYS A 293 -3.68 1.22 -4.45
C CYS A 293 -2.68 0.20 -3.91
N HIS A 294 -1.67 0.63 -3.12
CA HIS A 294 -0.54 -0.24 -2.77
C HIS A 294 -0.20 -0.27 -1.29
N VAL A 295 -0.42 0.83 -0.55
CA VAL A 295 0.03 0.94 0.84
C VAL A 295 -0.67 -0.06 1.76
N GLN A 296 -1.95 -0.32 1.55
CA GLN A 296 -2.75 -1.27 2.33
C GLN A 296 -2.22 -2.72 2.32
N TYR A 297 -1.35 -3.06 1.39
CA TYR A 297 -0.75 -4.39 1.30
C TYR A 297 0.13 -4.75 2.50
N PHE A 298 0.55 -3.80 3.33
CA PHE A 298 1.23 -4.14 4.59
C PHE A 298 0.32 -4.95 5.52
N MET A 299 -1.01 -4.65 5.57
CA MET A 299 -1.98 -5.44 6.34
C MET A 299 -2.20 -6.82 5.71
N PHE A 300 -2.34 -6.88 4.38
CA PHE A 300 -2.43 -8.15 3.66
C PHE A 300 -1.25 -9.06 3.97
N TYR A 301 -0.05 -8.49 4.00
CA TYR A 301 1.19 -9.21 4.22
C TYR A 301 1.34 -9.70 5.67
N ILE A 302 1.10 -8.85 6.68
CA ILE A 302 1.22 -9.28 8.08
C ILE A 302 0.18 -10.35 8.45
N CYS A 303 -1.02 -10.28 7.89
CA CYS A 303 -2.07 -11.27 8.11
C CYS A 303 -1.69 -12.66 7.56
N SER A 304 -0.81 -12.74 6.57
CA SER A 304 -0.38 -14.01 5.98
C SER A 304 0.51 -14.85 6.89
N PHE A 305 1.13 -14.25 7.90
CA PHE A 305 2.03 -14.99 8.81
C PHE A 305 1.29 -15.91 9.78
N LYS A 306 0.06 -15.55 10.16
CA LYS A 306 -0.77 -16.36 11.08
C LYS A 306 -2.24 -16.18 10.77
N LEU A 307 -2.98 -17.29 10.66
CA LEU A 307 -4.43 -17.28 10.42
C LEU A 307 -5.17 -16.42 11.45
N MET A 308 -4.79 -16.51 12.73
CA MET A 308 -5.39 -15.72 13.80
C MET A 308 -5.32 -14.20 13.55
N LEU A 309 -4.27 -13.69 12.87
CA LEU A 309 -4.17 -12.26 12.53
C LEU A 309 -5.14 -11.90 11.39
N ALA A 310 -5.29 -12.79 10.41
CA ALA A 310 -6.26 -12.61 9.33
C ALA A 310 -7.70 -12.63 9.86
N GLU A 311 -8.01 -13.54 10.77
CA GLU A 311 -9.33 -13.62 11.42
C GLU A 311 -9.59 -12.40 12.32
N ALA A 312 -8.58 -11.95 13.08
CA ALA A 312 -8.68 -10.73 13.87
C ALA A 312 -8.89 -9.48 13.00
N PHE A 313 -8.28 -9.42 11.81
CA PHE A 313 -8.50 -8.33 10.86
C PHE A 313 -9.91 -8.33 10.30
N LEU A 314 -10.42 -9.50 9.89
CA LEU A 314 -11.80 -9.65 9.43
C LEU A 314 -12.83 -9.31 10.53
N GLU A 315 -12.59 -9.78 11.76
CA GLU A 315 -13.44 -9.44 12.91
C GLU A 315 -13.43 -7.93 13.21
N HIS A 316 -12.27 -7.30 13.13
CA HIS A 316 -12.13 -5.86 13.33
C HIS A 316 -12.94 -5.07 12.29
N LEU A 317 -12.77 -5.39 10.99
CA LEU A 317 -13.54 -4.76 9.92
C LEU A 317 -15.04 -5.02 10.03
N TRP A 318 -15.43 -6.22 10.45
CA TRP A 318 -16.81 -6.57 10.70
C TRP A 318 -17.44 -5.72 11.84
N LYS A 319 -16.71 -5.49 12.92
CA LYS A 319 -17.14 -4.60 14.01
C LYS A 319 -17.35 -3.16 13.53
N ILE A 320 -16.48 -2.67 12.64
CA ILE A 320 -16.63 -1.34 12.04
C ILE A 320 -17.89 -1.28 11.15
N LEU A 321 -18.10 -2.29 10.31
CA LEU A 321 -19.25 -2.36 9.41
C LEU A 321 -20.58 -2.37 10.17
N GLN A 322 -20.67 -3.14 11.25
CA GLN A 322 -21.89 -3.25 12.07
C GLN A 322 -22.18 -2.01 12.90
N ASN A 323 -21.15 -1.24 13.27
CA ASN A 323 -21.33 -0.13 14.20
C ASN A 323 -22.09 1.04 13.53
N PRO A 324 -23.34 1.33 13.95
CA PRO A 324 -24.11 2.42 13.36
C PRO A 324 -23.52 3.82 13.65
N ASN A 325 -22.69 3.93 14.70
CA ASN A 325 -22.04 5.19 15.07
C ASN A 325 -20.81 5.50 14.19
N SER A 326 -20.31 4.52 13.44
CA SER A 326 -19.23 4.75 12.47
C SER A 326 -19.77 5.49 11.23
N PRO A 327 -19.03 6.46 10.67
CA PRO A 327 -19.41 7.15 9.45
C PRO A 327 -19.72 6.16 8.31
N ALA A 328 -20.75 6.44 7.51
CA ALA A 328 -21.18 5.55 6.43
C ALA A 328 -20.05 5.20 5.46
N VAL A 329 -19.19 6.18 5.13
CA VAL A 329 -18.02 5.99 4.24
C VAL A 329 -17.02 4.98 4.82
N ILE A 330 -16.76 5.04 6.13
CA ILE A 330 -15.86 4.10 6.81
C ILE A 330 -16.45 2.68 6.85
N ARG A 331 -17.76 2.56 7.06
CA ARG A 331 -18.48 1.28 7.00
C ARG A 331 -18.45 0.68 5.59
N GLN A 332 -18.63 1.51 4.57
CA GLN A 332 -18.49 1.09 3.16
C GLN A 332 -17.07 0.61 2.86
N ALA A 333 -16.05 1.36 3.27
CA ALA A 333 -14.66 0.97 3.12
C ALA A 333 -14.38 -0.37 3.82
N ALA A 334 -14.86 -0.56 5.06
CA ALA A 334 -14.71 -1.82 5.80
C ALA A 334 -15.33 -3.01 5.05
N ALA A 335 -16.53 -2.85 4.47
CA ALA A 335 -17.15 -3.88 3.62
C ALA A 335 -16.27 -4.19 2.39
N GLY A 336 -15.73 -3.16 1.75
CA GLY A 336 -14.81 -3.29 0.63
C GLY A 336 -13.56 -4.09 0.97
N TYR A 337 -12.92 -3.76 2.10
CA TYR A 337 -11.76 -4.49 2.60
C TYR A 337 -12.09 -5.95 2.90
N ILE A 338 -13.24 -6.25 3.55
CA ILE A 338 -13.67 -7.64 3.81
C ILE A 338 -13.81 -8.41 2.50
N GLY A 339 -14.58 -7.89 1.54
CA GLY A 339 -14.84 -8.57 0.27
C GLY A 339 -13.57 -8.82 -0.53
N SER A 340 -12.73 -7.79 -0.67
CA SER A 340 -11.47 -7.87 -1.39
C SER A 340 -10.46 -8.80 -0.70
N PHE A 341 -10.39 -8.79 0.63
CA PHE A 341 -9.52 -9.68 1.38
C PHE A 341 -9.95 -11.14 1.27
N LEU A 342 -11.25 -11.44 1.43
CA LEU A 342 -11.79 -12.79 1.26
C LEU A 342 -11.57 -13.33 -0.16
N ALA A 343 -11.67 -12.47 -1.17
CA ALA A 343 -11.46 -12.86 -2.57
C ALA A 343 -9.99 -13.15 -2.88
N ARG A 344 -9.08 -12.29 -2.41
CA ARG A 344 -7.69 -12.25 -2.86
C ARG A 344 -6.68 -12.95 -1.95
N ALA A 345 -6.95 -13.10 -0.65
CA ALA A 345 -6.03 -13.74 0.28
C ALA A 345 -6.11 -15.28 0.18
N LYS A 346 -5.15 -15.87 -0.54
CA LYS A 346 -5.09 -17.32 -0.80
C LYS A 346 -4.92 -18.15 0.47
N TYR A 347 -4.30 -17.59 1.50
CA TYR A 347 -4.01 -18.24 2.78
C TYR A 347 -5.22 -18.34 3.73
N ILE A 348 -6.37 -17.75 3.38
CA ILE A 348 -7.59 -17.87 4.18
C ILE A 348 -8.29 -19.18 3.85
N PRO A 349 -8.50 -20.08 4.84
CA PRO A 349 -9.18 -21.34 4.64
C PRO A 349 -10.68 -21.16 4.36
N MET A 350 -11.27 -22.10 3.64
CA MET A 350 -12.69 -22.03 3.26
C MET A 350 -13.65 -22.03 4.45
N VAL A 351 -13.24 -22.55 5.59
CA VAL A 351 -14.03 -22.47 6.84
C VAL A 351 -14.21 -21.01 7.26
N THR A 352 -13.14 -20.21 7.25
CA THR A 352 -13.20 -18.79 7.60
C THR A 352 -13.98 -17.99 6.54
N VAL A 353 -13.83 -18.32 5.24
CA VAL A 353 -14.64 -17.71 4.17
C VAL A 353 -16.13 -17.95 4.39
N LYS A 354 -16.53 -19.19 4.68
CA LYS A 354 -17.92 -19.54 4.99
C LYS A 354 -18.43 -18.79 6.22
N ALA A 355 -17.66 -18.79 7.30
CA ALA A 355 -18.03 -18.06 8.52
C ALA A 355 -18.26 -16.56 8.26
N CYS A 356 -17.45 -15.93 7.41
CA CYS A 356 -17.65 -14.53 7.02
C CYS A 356 -18.93 -14.34 6.19
N LEU A 357 -19.20 -15.24 5.23
CA LEU A 357 -20.44 -15.20 4.46
C LEU A 357 -21.66 -15.41 5.36
N ASP A 358 -21.57 -16.30 6.35
CA ASP A 358 -22.62 -16.56 7.35
C ASP A 358 -22.85 -15.39 8.31
N LEU A 359 -21.94 -14.40 8.36
CA LEU A 359 -22.14 -13.14 9.06
C LEU A 359 -22.71 -12.06 8.12
N LEU A 360 -22.15 -11.91 6.94
CA LEU A 360 -22.50 -10.83 5.99
C LEU A 360 -23.90 -11.02 5.40
N VAL A 361 -24.26 -12.24 5.01
CA VAL A 361 -25.54 -12.51 4.33
C VAL A 361 -26.74 -12.36 5.29
N PRO A 362 -26.75 -12.90 6.51
CA PRO A 362 -27.81 -12.62 7.46
C PRO A 362 -27.92 -11.14 7.84
N TRP A 363 -26.79 -10.41 7.89
CA TRP A 363 -26.82 -8.97 8.11
C TRP A 363 -27.56 -8.24 6.97
N LEU A 364 -27.33 -8.64 5.70
CA LEU A 364 -28.05 -8.11 4.55
C LEU A 364 -29.55 -8.44 4.64
N HIS A 365 -29.90 -9.66 5.01
CA HIS A 365 -31.30 -10.07 5.19
C HIS A 365 -31.98 -9.26 6.29
N HIS A 366 -31.31 -9.07 7.43
CA HIS A 366 -31.81 -8.25 8.52
C HIS A 366 -31.96 -6.78 8.12
N TYR A 367 -31.04 -6.26 7.31
CA TYR A 367 -31.16 -4.91 6.76
C TYR A 367 -32.40 -4.75 5.90
N ILE A 368 -32.69 -5.74 5.05
CA ILE A 368 -33.90 -5.77 4.20
C ILE A 368 -35.17 -5.86 5.05
N ASP A 369 -35.17 -6.65 6.14
CA ASP A 369 -36.32 -6.79 7.04
C ASP A 369 -36.67 -5.51 7.79
N ASN A 370 -35.65 -4.70 8.10
CA ASN A 370 -35.80 -3.44 8.81
C ASN A 370 -36.14 -2.26 7.89
N LEU A 371 -36.33 -2.48 6.59
CA LEU A 371 -36.84 -1.46 5.69
C LEU A 371 -38.33 -1.28 5.97
N ASP A 372 -38.68 -0.23 6.72
CA ASP A 372 -40.06 0.13 6.99
C ASP A 372 -40.87 0.29 5.71
N ALA A 373 -42.03 -0.32 5.63
CA ALA A 373 -42.93 -0.29 4.48
C ALA A 373 -43.41 1.11 4.08
N GLY A 374 -43.09 2.13 4.86
CA GLY A 374 -43.50 3.52 4.65
C GLY A 374 -42.36 4.49 4.32
N SER A 375 -41.10 4.13 4.53
CA SER A 375 -39.98 5.04 4.35
C SER A 375 -39.07 4.60 3.21
N LYS A 376 -39.12 5.34 2.09
CA LYS A 376 -38.00 5.53 1.15
C LYS A 376 -37.18 4.27 0.73
N ALA A 377 -37.85 3.11 0.53
CA ALA A 377 -37.22 1.94 -0.06
C ALA A 377 -36.96 2.13 -1.56
N TYR A 378 -36.14 3.14 -1.91
CA TYR A 378 -35.69 3.39 -3.29
C TYR A 378 -34.16 3.32 -3.37
N CYS A 379 -33.66 3.05 -4.55
CA CYS A 379 -32.24 2.97 -4.85
C CYS A 379 -31.53 4.31 -4.58
N ASP A 380 -30.95 4.47 -3.39
CA ASP A 380 -30.13 5.62 -3.03
C ASP A 380 -28.80 5.14 -2.45
N VAL A 381 -27.71 5.41 -3.19
CA VAL A 381 -26.36 5.00 -2.81
C VAL A 381 -25.89 5.73 -1.55
N TYR A 382 -26.29 6.98 -1.36
CA TYR A 382 -25.89 7.76 -0.20
C TYR A 382 -26.57 7.25 1.10
N LEU A 383 -27.86 6.90 0.99
CA LEU A 383 -28.63 6.42 2.13
C LEU A 383 -28.26 4.97 2.49
N HIS A 384 -28.15 4.10 1.48
CA HIS A 384 -27.96 2.66 1.65
C HIS A 384 -26.54 2.17 1.28
N GLY A 385 -25.55 3.07 1.28
CA GLY A 385 -24.20 2.78 0.82
C GLY A 385 -23.54 1.58 1.49
N SER A 386 -23.72 1.43 2.82
CA SER A 386 -23.20 0.27 3.55
C SER A 386 -23.85 -1.06 3.11
N PHE A 387 -25.15 -1.03 2.77
CA PHE A 387 -25.85 -2.18 2.23
C PHE A 387 -25.29 -2.57 0.85
N TYR A 388 -25.16 -1.62 -0.06
CA TYR A 388 -24.65 -1.89 -1.42
C TYR A 388 -23.19 -2.35 -1.40
N SER A 389 -22.35 -1.73 -0.58
CA SER A 389 -20.95 -2.15 -0.44
C SER A 389 -20.85 -3.58 0.11
N THR A 390 -21.74 -3.96 1.02
CA THR A 390 -21.80 -5.32 1.57
C THR A 390 -22.32 -6.31 0.53
N CYS A 391 -23.36 -5.95 -0.25
CA CYS A 391 -23.82 -6.79 -1.37
C CYS A 391 -22.68 -7.05 -2.35
N GLN A 392 -21.96 -5.99 -2.76
CA GLN A 392 -20.84 -6.11 -3.68
C GLN A 392 -19.70 -6.95 -3.09
N ALA A 393 -19.41 -6.82 -1.78
CA ALA A 393 -18.43 -7.65 -1.07
C ALA A 393 -18.78 -9.13 -1.11
N VAL A 394 -20.05 -9.47 -0.83
CA VAL A 394 -20.55 -10.84 -0.85
C VAL A 394 -20.48 -11.40 -2.28
N PHE A 395 -20.95 -10.65 -3.28
CA PHE A 395 -20.92 -11.09 -4.67
C PHE A 395 -19.48 -11.32 -5.15
N TYR A 396 -18.57 -10.40 -4.84
CA TYR A 396 -17.17 -10.48 -5.23
C TYR A 396 -16.47 -11.68 -4.56
N ALA A 397 -16.62 -11.85 -3.25
CA ALA A 397 -16.06 -13.00 -2.53
C ALA A 397 -16.62 -14.33 -3.05
N PHE A 398 -17.94 -14.40 -3.32
CA PHE A 398 -18.58 -15.56 -3.91
C PHE A 398 -17.99 -15.90 -5.29
N ILE A 399 -17.86 -14.92 -6.19
CA ILE A 399 -17.30 -15.11 -7.52
C ILE A 399 -15.91 -15.77 -7.45
N PHE A 400 -15.03 -15.24 -6.60
CA PHE A 400 -13.65 -15.73 -6.49
C PHE A 400 -13.54 -17.10 -5.81
N ARG A 401 -14.43 -17.40 -4.86
CA ARG A 401 -14.35 -18.59 -4.01
C ARG A 401 -15.33 -19.68 -4.39
N CYS A 402 -16.22 -19.45 -5.37
CA CYS A 402 -17.28 -20.39 -5.74
C CYS A 402 -16.75 -21.79 -6.08
N ARG A 403 -15.67 -21.91 -6.86
CA ARG A 403 -15.06 -23.22 -7.19
C ARG A 403 -14.63 -23.93 -5.91
N GLN A 404 -13.90 -23.25 -5.03
CA GLN A 404 -13.41 -23.82 -3.76
C GLN A 404 -14.56 -24.17 -2.80
N LEU A 405 -15.68 -23.42 -2.83
CA LEU A 405 -16.88 -23.73 -2.04
C LEU A 405 -17.56 -25.03 -2.50
N LEU A 406 -17.41 -25.39 -3.77
CA LEU A 406 -17.99 -26.58 -4.38
C LEU A 406 -17.03 -27.77 -4.45
N GLU A 407 -15.72 -27.55 -4.19
CA GLU A 407 -14.71 -28.62 -4.17
C GLU A 407 -15.02 -29.67 -3.10
N GLY A 408 -14.70 -30.92 -3.40
CA GLY A 408 -14.85 -32.07 -2.50
C GLY A 408 -16.24 -32.67 -2.46
N HIS A 409 -17.31 -31.90 -2.27
CA HIS A 409 -18.70 -32.40 -2.20
C HIS A 409 -19.68 -31.41 -2.84
N LEU A 410 -19.89 -31.51 -4.13
CA LEU A 410 -20.78 -30.64 -4.90
C LEU A 410 -22.17 -30.47 -4.27
N LYS A 411 -22.82 -31.58 -3.85
CA LYS A 411 -24.14 -31.51 -3.22
C LYS A 411 -24.16 -30.72 -1.93
N LYS A 412 -23.14 -30.89 -1.05
CA LYS A 412 -23.04 -30.13 0.20
C LYS A 412 -22.71 -28.66 -0.08
N GLY A 413 -21.83 -28.39 -1.03
CA GLY A 413 -21.50 -27.03 -1.45
C GLY A 413 -22.70 -26.29 -2.02
N LEU A 414 -23.47 -26.93 -2.92
CA LEU A 414 -24.71 -26.36 -3.47
C LEU A 414 -25.77 -26.14 -2.39
N ALA A 415 -25.98 -27.09 -1.49
CA ALA A 415 -26.92 -26.92 -0.38
C ALA A 415 -26.54 -25.73 0.52
N TYR A 416 -25.22 -25.55 0.78
CA TYR A 416 -24.73 -24.38 1.50
C TYR A 416 -25.02 -23.09 0.72
N LEU A 417 -24.70 -23.02 -0.57
CA LEU A 417 -24.96 -21.83 -1.38
C LEU A 417 -26.45 -21.50 -1.50
N GLN A 418 -27.31 -22.51 -1.58
CA GLN A 418 -28.77 -22.33 -1.56
C GLN A 418 -29.25 -21.78 -0.20
N SER A 419 -28.64 -22.21 0.92
CA SER A 419 -29.00 -21.72 2.25
C SER A 419 -28.68 -20.23 2.45
N LEU A 420 -27.76 -19.66 1.68
CA LEU A 420 -27.45 -18.22 1.70
C LEU A 420 -28.59 -17.35 1.15
N ASN A 421 -29.51 -17.92 0.39
CA ASN A 421 -30.69 -17.24 -0.15
C ASN A 421 -30.38 -15.90 -0.84
N PHE A 422 -29.51 -15.95 -1.83
CA PHE A 422 -29.14 -14.78 -2.63
C PHE A 422 -30.33 -14.15 -3.37
N GLU A 423 -31.36 -14.96 -3.69
CA GLU A 423 -32.57 -14.49 -4.36
C GLU A 423 -33.23 -13.35 -3.60
N ARG A 424 -33.33 -13.46 -2.28
CA ARG A 424 -33.89 -12.42 -1.41
C ARG A 424 -33.12 -11.10 -1.51
N ILE A 425 -31.79 -11.16 -1.62
CA ILE A 425 -30.93 -9.96 -1.76
C ILE A 425 -31.15 -9.31 -3.13
N VAL A 426 -31.17 -10.13 -4.19
CA VAL A 426 -31.29 -9.68 -5.58
C VAL A 426 -32.67 -9.09 -5.87
N MET A 427 -33.72 -9.69 -5.29
CA MET A 427 -35.13 -9.30 -5.53
C MET A 427 -35.62 -8.18 -4.61
N CYS A 428 -34.80 -7.69 -3.67
CA CYS A 428 -35.22 -6.64 -2.75
C CYS A 428 -35.47 -5.30 -3.45
N GLN A 429 -36.26 -4.44 -2.83
CA GLN A 429 -36.63 -3.11 -3.40
C GLN A 429 -35.43 -2.19 -3.63
N LEU A 430 -34.35 -2.37 -2.88
CA LEU A 430 -33.12 -1.60 -3.05
C LEU A 430 -32.34 -1.92 -4.34
N ASN A 431 -32.69 -3.00 -5.01
CA ASN A 431 -32.14 -3.41 -6.32
C ASN A 431 -30.59 -3.29 -6.40
N PRO A 432 -29.82 -4.13 -5.67
CA PRO A 432 -28.35 -4.05 -5.67
C PRO A 432 -27.75 -4.29 -7.07
N LEU A 433 -28.45 -5.01 -7.96
CA LEU A 433 -28.01 -5.23 -9.34
C LEU A 433 -28.02 -3.95 -10.19
N LYS A 434 -28.66 -2.87 -9.75
CA LYS A 434 -28.63 -1.57 -10.42
C LYS A 434 -27.44 -0.71 -9.96
N VAL A 435 -26.98 -0.91 -8.73
CA VAL A 435 -26.01 -0.02 -8.04
C VAL A 435 -24.60 -0.60 -8.04
N CYS A 436 -24.46 -1.90 -7.80
CA CYS A 436 -23.16 -2.57 -7.77
C CYS A 436 -22.47 -2.53 -9.15
N LEU A 437 -21.16 -2.71 -9.17
CA LEU A 437 -20.35 -2.64 -10.40
C LEU A 437 -20.82 -3.65 -11.45
N PRO A 438 -21.05 -3.23 -12.71
CA PRO A 438 -21.54 -4.11 -13.78
C PRO A 438 -20.69 -5.35 -14.00
N SER A 439 -19.35 -5.26 -13.90
CA SER A 439 -18.45 -6.38 -14.02
C SER A 439 -18.70 -7.46 -12.96
N VAL A 440 -18.89 -7.06 -11.70
CA VAL A 440 -19.22 -7.97 -10.59
C VAL A 440 -20.59 -8.60 -10.81
N ILE A 441 -21.59 -7.79 -11.20
CA ILE A 441 -22.97 -8.25 -11.42
C ILE A 441 -23.05 -9.29 -12.55
N ASN A 442 -22.40 -9.02 -13.67
CA ASN A 442 -22.43 -9.92 -14.84
C ASN A 442 -21.83 -11.30 -14.53
N LEU A 443 -20.70 -11.31 -13.82
CA LEU A 443 -20.07 -12.56 -13.38
C LEU A 443 -20.90 -13.29 -12.33
N PHE A 444 -21.44 -12.56 -11.37
CA PHE A 444 -22.34 -13.13 -10.37
C PHE A 444 -23.56 -13.76 -11.04
N ALA A 445 -24.18 -13.06 -11.99
CA ALA A 445 -25.32 -13.58 -12.76
C ALA A 445 -24.98 -14.83 -13.55
N ALA A 446 -23.83 -14.86 -14.22
CA ALA A 446 -23.37 -16.03 -14.99
C ALA A 446 -23.14 -17.25 -14.09
N ILE A 447 -22.45 -17.07 -12.96
CA ILE A 447 -22.15 -18.16 -12.03
C ILE A 447 -23.43 -18.66 -11.34
N THR A 448 -24.29 -17.77 -10.86
CA THR A 448 -25.55 -18.14 -10.19
C THR A 448 -26.52 -18.83 -11.14
N ARG A 449 -26.58 -18.46 -12.42
CA ARG A 449 -27.33 -19.17 -13.46
C ARG A 449 -26.80 -20.58 -13.66
N LYS A 450 -25.47 -20.74 -13.79
CA LYS A 450 -24.83 -22.06 -13.98
C LYS A 450 -25.22 -23.05 -12.88
N TYR A 451 -25.27 -22.61 -11.64
CA TYR A 451 -25.60 -23.46 -10.49
C TYR A 451 -27.06 -23.36 -10.06
N GLN A 452 -27.91 -22.70 -10.84
CA GLN A 452 -29.34 -22.51 -10.57
C GLN A 452 -29.65 -21.96 -9.16
N LEU A 453 -28.83 -21.00 -8.73
CA LEU A 453 -28.99 -20.36 -7.42
C LEU A 453 -29.94 -19.17 -7.49
N VAL A 454 -29.76 -18.28 -8.49
CA VAL A 454 -30.59 -17.07 -8.71
C VAL A 454 -30.60 -16.72 -10.20
N PHE A 455 -31.74 -16.21 -10.69
CA PHE A 455 -31.90 -15.72 -12.05
C PHE A 455 -31.84 -14.18 -12.07
N CYS A 456 -30.70 -13.61 -12.37
CA CYS A 456 -30.45 -12.16 -12.35
C CYS A 456 -30.79 -11.45 -13.66
N TYR A 457 -30.80 -12.14 -14.81
CA TYR A 457 -30.83 -11.52 -16.13
C TYR A 457 -32.08 -10.68 -16.40
N THR A 458 -33.27 -11.12 -15.98
CA THR A 458 -34.52 -10.35 -16.13
C THR A 458 -34.49 -9.01 -15.39
N ILE A 459 -33.80 -8.96 -14.25
CA ILE A 459 -33.66 -7.73 -13.47
C ILE A 459 -32.61 -6.83 -14.14
N ILE A 460 -31.48 -7.40 -14.58
CA ILE A 460 -30.43 -6.67 -15.32
C ILE A 460 -31.00 -6.03 -16.58
N GLU A 461 -31.75 -6.79 -17.39
CA GLU A 461 -32.40 -6.25 -18.59
C GLU A 461 -33.38 -5.13 -18.26
N ARG A 462 -34.21 -5.31 -17.23
CA ARG A 462 -35.13 -4.26 -16.79
C ARG A 462 -34.39 -3.01 -16.38
N ASN A 463 -33.28 -3.15 -15.64
CA ASN A 463 -32.43 -2.04 -15.24
C ASN A 463 -31.83 -1.33 -16.47
N ASN A 464 -31.33 -2.09 -17.46
CA ASN A 464 -30.74 -1.54 -18.67
C ASN A 464 -31.79 -0.79 -19.53
N ARG A 465 -33.02 -1.28 -19.61
CA ARG A 465 -34.11 -0.57 -20.32
C ARG A 465 -34.49 0.73 -19.64
N GLN A 466 -34.35 0.84 -18.31
CA GLN A 466 -34.63 2.07 -17.56
C GLN A 466 -33.46 3.10 -17.62
N LEU A 467 -32.31 2.72 -18.14
CA LEU A 467 -31.15 3.57 -18.38
C LEU A 467 -31.16 4.25 -19.75
N LEU A 468 -32.26 4.17 -20.53
CA LEU A 468 -32.40 4.96 -21.74
C LEU A 468 -32.09 6.43 -21.44
N PRO A 469 -31.24 7.10 -22.25
CA PRO A 469 -30.80 8.44 -21.96
C PRO A 469 -31.99 9.36 -21.90
N VAL A 470 -32.30 9.92 -20.74
CA VAL A 470 -33.12 11.11 -20.65
C VAL A 470 -32.27 12.18 -21.31
N ILE A 471 -32.68 12.56 -22.54
CA ILE A 471 -32.14 13.75 -23.20
C ILE A 471 -32.47 14.91 -22.27
N ARG A 472 -31.56 15.28 -21.41
CA ARG A 472 -31.63 16.51 -20.65
C ARG A 472 -31.35 17.61 -21.62
N SER A 473 -32.42 18.31 -22.03
CA SER A 473 -32.30 19.60 -22.67
C SER A 473 -31.49 20.51 -21.76
N SER A 474 -30.26 20.80 -22.18
CA SER A 474 -29.36 21.72 -21.54
C SER A 474 -29.91 23.14 -21.61
N VAL A 475 -30.61 23.55 -20.57
CA VAL A 475 -30.81 24.97 -20.28
C VAL A 475 -30.38 25.16 -18.83
N GLY A 476 -29.21 25.77 -18.66
CA GLY A 476 -28.77 26.41 -17.44
C GLY A 476 -27.69 25.65 -16.63
N GLY A 477 -26.47 26.14 -16.71
CA GLY A 477 -25.54 26.32 -15.62
C GLY A 477 -24.85 25.06 -15.11
N ASP A 478 -23.67 24.85 -15.63
CA ASP A 478 -22.49 24.19 -15.07
C ASP A 478 -22.51 23.92 -13.59
N SER A 479 -22.52 22.66 -13.27
CA SER A 479 -21.47 22.02 -12.47
C SER A 479 -21.59 20.52 -12.73
N GLU A 480 -20.78 19.99 -13.61
CA GLU A 480 -20.41 18.56 -13.60
C GLU A 480 -19.70 18.28 -12.28
N GLN A 481 -20.48 18.12 -11.22
CA GLN A 481 -20.04 17.30 -10.11
C GLN A 481 -19.94 15.89 -10.71
N THR A 482 -18.74 15.50 -11.07
CA THR A 482 -18.36 14.10 -11.25
C THR A 482 -18.64 13.41 -9.91
N CYS A 483 -19.85 12.90 -9.77
CA CYS A 483 -20.30 12.17 -8.60
C CYS A 483 -19.58 10.83 -8.68
N THR A 484 -18.36 10.77 -8.13
CA THR A 484 -17.60 9.53 -8.00
C THR A 484 -18.45 8.60 -7.16
N ASN A 485 -18.93 7.52 -7.79
CA ASN A 485 -19.67 6.50 -7.08
C ASN A 485 -18.75 5.94 -5.98
N PRO A 486 -19.12 5.99 -4.69
CA PRO A 486 -18.29 5.48 -3.60
C PRO A 486 -17.96 3.99 -3.72
N LEU A 487 -18.70 3.24 -4.56
CA LEU A 487 -18.40 1.84 -4.87
C LEU A 487 -17.25 1.68 -5.87
N ASN A 488 -16.85 2.72 -6.59
CA ASN A 488 -15.77 2.64 -7.57
C ASN A 488 -14.38 2.40 -6.94
N CYS A 489 -14.19 2.75 -5.67
CA CYS A 489 -12.95 2.50 -4.93
C CYS A 489 -13.01 1.21 -4.11
N PHE A 490 -13.81 0.25 -4.54
CA PHE A 490 -14.18 -0.90 -3.74
C PHE A 490 -13.11 -1.99 -3.60
N PHE A 491 -12.12 -2.07 -4.48
CA PHE A 491 -11.16 -3.20 -4.50
C PHE A 491 -9.78 -2.83 -3.95
N PRO A 492 -9.63 -2.69 -2.62
CA PRO A 492 -8.36 -2.27 -2.03
C PRO A 492 -7.20 -3.24 -2.29
N PHE A 493 -7.48 -4.53 -2.53
CA PHE A 493 -6.46 -5.55 -2.85
C PHE A 493 -6.53 -5.98 -4.32
N ASP A 494 -6.70 -5.04 -5.24
CA ASP A 494 -6.45 -5.27 -6.66
C ASP A 494 -4.98 -5.68 -6.88
N PRO A 495 -4.63 -6.39 -7.98
CA PRO A 495 -3.27 -6.89 -8.21
C PRO A 495 -2.20 -5.84 -7.95
N CYS A 496 -1.18 -6.19 -7.16
CA CYS A 496 -0.07 -5.29 -6.86
C CYS A 496 0.79 -5.08 -8.11
N VAL A 497 0.94 -3.82 -8.55
CA VAL A 497 1.78 -3.49 -9.71
C VAL A 497 3.22 -3.14 -9.35
N LEU A 498 3.53 -2.89 -8.05
CA LEU A 498 4.88 -2.60 -7.59
C LEU A 498 5.77 -3.85 -7.67
N LYS A 499 6.73 -3.86 -8.60
CA LYS A 499 7.51 -5.06 -8.97
C LYS A 499 8.21 -5.75 -7.79
N ARG A 500 8.80 -4.99 -6.85
CA ARG A 500 9.48 -5.55 -5.66
C ARG A 500 8.51 -6.11 -4.64
N SER A 501 7.43 -5.39 -4.36
CA SER A 501 6.39 -5.82 -3.41
C SER A 501 5.62 -7.01 -3.96
N LYS A 502 5.35 -7.04 -5.27
CA LYS A 502 4.68 -8.13 -5.96
C LYS A 502 5.38 -9.46 -5.73
N LYS A 503 6.71 -9.52 -5.80
CA LYS A 503 7.49 -10.74 -5.52
C LYS A 503 7.24 -11.35 -4.14
N MET A 504 6.93 -10.51 -3.15
CA MET A 504 6.63 -10.96 -1.78
C MET A 504 5.16 -11.35 -1.60
N ILE A 505 4.28 -10.83 -2.45
CA ILE A 505 2.83 -10.96 -2.33
C ILE A 505 2.26 -12.05 -3.24
N ASP A 506 2.81 -12.27 -4.44
CA ASP A 506 2.24 -13.16 -5.47
C ASP A 506 1.95 -14.59 -4.97
N SER A 507 2.83 -15.16 -4.15
CA SER A 507 2.62 -16.50 -3.57
C SER A 507 1.42 -16.58 -2.62
N LEU A 508 1.00 -15.44 -2.07
CA LEU A 508 -0.07 -15.29 -1.09
C LEU A 508 -1.39 -14.85 -1.73
N TYR A 509 -1.33 -14.45 -3.01
CA TYR A 509 -2.39 -13.76 -3.70
C TYR A 509 -3.18 -14.70 -4.61
N GLN A 510 -4.51 -14.63 -4.53
CA GLN A 510 -5.42 -15.34 -5.43
C GLN A 510 -5.61 -14.52 -6.69
N VAL A 511 -5.01 -14.99 -7.78
CA VAL A 511 -5.25 -14.42 -9.11
C VAL A 511 -6.63 -14.87 -9.60
N TRP A 512 -7.29 -14.06 -10.39
CA TRP A 512 -8.50 -14.44 -11.08
C TRP A 512 -8.17 -15.52 -12.14
N GLU A 513 -8.88 -16.62 -12.09
CA GLU A 513 -8.83 -17.66 -13.12
C GLU A 513 -10.09 -17.51 -13.98
N ASP A 514 -9.90 -17.18 -15.26
CA ASP A 514 -11.01 -17.06 -16.19
C ASP A 514 -11.83 -18.35 -16.21
N LEU A 515 -13.12 -18.20 -15.94
CA LEU A 515 -14.08 -19.25 -16.25
C LEU A 515 -14.15 -19.33 -17.77
N SER A 516 -13.63 -20.40 -18.38
CA SER A 516 -13.70 -20.56 -19.82
C SER A 516 -15.17 -20.40 -20.27
N VAL A 517 -15.38 -19.67 -21.37
CA VAL A 517 -16.73 -19.46 -21.94
C VAL A 517 -17.46 -20.78 -22.10
N HIS A 518 -16.72 -21.86 -22.37
CA HIS A 518 -17.24 -23.24 -22.46
C HIS A 518 -17.73 -23.77 -21.09
N GLU A 519 -17.10 -23.42 -19.98
CA GLU A 519 -17.54 -23.82 -18.64
C GLU A 519 -18.80 -23.05 -18.17
N LEU A 520 -19.04 -21.86 -18.69
CA LEU A 520 -20.25 -21.08 -18.38
C LEU A 520 -21.46 -21.54 -19.20
N GLN A 521 -21.26 -22.22 -20.36
CA GLN A 521 -22.32 -22.64 -21.28
C GLN A 521 -22.76 -24.10 -21.13
N MET A 522 -22.03 -24.98 -20.42
CA MET A 522 -22.42 -26.39 -20.26
C MET A 522 -23.55 -26.54 -19.23
N PRO A 523 -24.75 -26.95 -19.63
CA PRO A 523 -25.71 -27.56 -18.71
C PRO A 523 -25.12 -28.85 -18.18
N GLN A 524 -25.04 -29.04 -16.86
CA GLN A 524 -24.66 -30.30 -16.26
C GLN A 524 -25.64 -31.37 -16.77
N LYS A 525 -25.14 -32.35 -17.53
CA LYS A 525 -25.88 -33.57 -17.78
C LYS A 525 -26.16 -34.22 -16.43
N VAL A 526 -27.39 -34.11 -15.98
CA VAL A 526 -27.92 -34.89 -14.86
C VAL A 526 -27.76 -36.36 -15.31
N VAL A 527 -26.95 -37.13 -14.59
CA VAL A 527 -26.89 -38.56 -14.73
C VAL A 527 -28.26 -39.10 -14.37
N LYS A 528 -29.10 -39.31 -15.38
CA LYS A 528 -30.29 -40.12 -15.25
C LYS A 528 -29.84 -41.57 -15.07
N GLN A 529 -30.00 -42.13 -13.88
CA GLN A 529 -30.04 -43.57 -13.69
C GLN A 529 -31.19 -44.12 -14.48
N ASN A 530 -30.89 -45.12 -15.32
CA ASN A 530 -31.82 -45.88 -16.10
C ASN A 530 -32.93 -46.46 -15.22
N THR A 531 -34.16 -46.10 -15.53
CA THR A 531 -35.30 -47.00 -15.47
C THR A 531 -36.00 -46.86 -16.82
N ALA A 532 -36.16 -48.00 -17.46
CA ALA A 532 -36.77 -48.17 -18.77
C ALA A 532 -38.26 -47.84 -18.71
N GLU A 533 -38.73 -47.48 -19.88
CA GLU A 533 -40.07 -47.73 -20.46
C GLU A 533 -40.90 -46.47 -20.78
N ASP A 534 -41.16 -46.43 -22.07
CA ASP A 534 -42.33 -46.06 -22.87
C ASP A 534 -42.57 -44.62 -23.34
N GLU A 535 -42.53 -44.58 -24.70
CA GLU A 535 -43.43 -43.99 -25.70
C GLU A 535 -43.51 -42.48 -25.89
N GLU A 536 -43.12 -42.13 -27.11
CA GLU A 536 -43.68 -41.21 -28.11
C GLU A 536 -44.51 -40.01 -27.60
N ASP A 537 -43.95 -38.82 -27.84
CA ASP A 537 -44.68 -37.74 -28.55
C ASP A 537 -43.69 -36.76 -29.18
N ASP A 538 -43.63 -36.84 -30.49
CA ASP A 538 -42.98 -35.92 -31.42
C ASP A 538 -43.99 -34.80 -31.72
N PHE A 539 -43.75 -33.57 -31.19
CA PHE A 539 -44.28 -32.34 -31.84
C PHE A 539 -43.70 -31.09 -31.21
N LEU A 540 -43.18 -30.23 -32.10
CA LEU A 540 -42.73 -28.86 -31.95
C LEU A 540 -41.21 -28.62 -31.76
N ARG A 541 -40.49 -28.83 -32.87
CA ARG A 541 -39.31 -28.07 -33.23
C ARG A 541 -39.79 -26.65 -33.64
N GLU A 542 -39.72 -25.72 -32.74
CA GLU A 542 -39.64 -24.29 -33.11
C GLU A 542 -38.16 -23.91 -33.18
N GLU A 543 -37.73 -23.59 -34.39
CA GLU A 543 -36.43 -22.96 -34.67
C GLU A 543 -36.39 -21.59 -34.01
N VAL A 544 -35.55 -21.48 -32.97
CA VAL A 544 -35.21 -20.19 -32.38
C VAL A 544 -34.13 -19.53 -33.23
N PRO A 545 -34.33 -18.30 -33.73
CA PRO A 545 -33.34 -17.62 -34.56
C PRO A 545 -32.06 -17.37 -33.76
N GLN A 546 -30.95 -17.84 -34.30
CA GLN A 546 -29.59 -17.49 -33.88
C GLN A 546 -29.34 -16.03 -34.24
N ASN A 547 -29.55 -15.12 -33.30
CA ASN A 547 -28.97 -13.77 -33.32
C ASN A 547 -28.92 -13.22 -31.90
N GLU A 548 -28.13 -13.83 -31.05
CA GLU A 548 -27.58 -13.16 -29.89
C GLU A 548 -26.08 -12.93 -30.15
N THR A 549 -25.72 -11.73 -30.42
CA THR A 549 -24.34 -11.25 -30.40
C THR A 549 -23.82 -11.45 -28.97
N VAL A 550 -23.21 -12.62 -28.78
CA VAL A 550 -22.37 -12.87 -27.59
C VAL A 550 -21.20 -11.92 -27.71
N VAL A 551 -21.21 -10.87 -26.93
CA VAL A 551 -20.03 -10.03 -26.75
C VAL A 551 -18.95 -10.94 -26.21
N ALA A 552 -18.02 -11.32 -27.06
CA ALA A 552 -16.86 -12.10 -26.70
C ALA A 552 -16.03 -11.25 -25.73
N ILE A 553 -16.12 -11.59 -24.45
CA ILE A 553 -15.28 -11.00 -23.41
C ILE A 553 -13.90 -11.62 -23.62
N THR A 554 -12.99 -10.85 -24.22
CA THR A 554 -11.59 -11.27 -24.35
C THR A 554 -10.92 -11.30 -22.97
N PRO A 555 -9.95 -12.19 -22.70
CA PRO A 555 -9.27 -12.31 -21.42
C PRO A 555 -8.70 -11.00 -20.89
N ASN A 556 -8.19 -10.15 -21.77
CA ASN A 556 -7.65 -8.83 -21.41
C ASN A 556 -8.71 -7.82 -20.93
N SER A 557 -9.96 -7.93 -21.42
CA SER A 557 -11.03 -7.04 -20.98
C SER A 557 -11.50 -7.33 -19.56
N PHE A 558 -11.38 -8.59 -19.11
CA PHE A 558 -11.78 -8.99 -17.76
C PHE A 558 -10.84 -8.48 -16.67
N GLU A 559 -9.54 -8.57 -16.87
CA GLU A 559 -8.55 -8.00 -15.93
C GLU A 559 -8.75 -6.49 -15.79
N SER A 560 -9.07 -5.79 -16.87
CA SER A 560 -9.39 -4.36 -16.85
C SER A 560 -10.65 -4.05 -16.04
N TYR A 561 -11.68 -4.90 -16.10
CA TYR A 561 -12.94 -4.72 -15.35
C TYR A 561 -12.82 -5.05 -13.86
N MET A 562 -11.87 -5.91 -13.48
CA MET A 562 -11.64 -6.30 -12.08
C MET A 562 -10.61 -5.41 -11.37
N ARG A 563 -10.04 -4.46 -12.07
CA ARG A 563 -9.27 -3.34 -11.52
C ARG A 563 -10.24 -2.27 -11.05
N SER A 564 -9.87 -1.49 -10.05
CA SER A 564 -10.65 -0.31 -9.67
C SER A 564 -10.88 0.56 -10.89
N PRO A 565 -12.10 0.99 -11.21
CA PRO A 565 -12.33 1.90 -12.32
C PRO A 565 -11.67 3.23 -12.00
N SER A 566 -10.49 3.43 -12.51
CA SER A 566 -9.86 4.71 -12.62
C SER A 566 -10.53 5.41 -13.79
N ASN A 567 -10.96 6.65 -13.58
CA ASN A 567 -11.52 7.60 -14.54
C ASN A 567 -11.12 7.31 -16.00
N VAL A 568 -11.86 6.45 -16.67
CA VAL A 568 -11.83 6.33 -18.12
C VAL A 568 -13.05 7.07 -18.61
N ASP A 569 -12.79 7.99 -19.50
CA ASP A 569 -13.68 8.87 -20.25
C ASP A 569 -13.88 10.27 -19.66
N ALA A 570 -12.78 11.04 -19.67
CA ALA A 570 -12.87 12.40 -20.14
C ALA A 570 -12.86 12.35 -21.67
N PRO A 571 -13.84 12.88 -22.39
CA PRO A 571 -13.78 12.95 -23.84
C PRO A 571 -12.57 13.83 -24.24
N PRO A 572 -11.90 13.52 -25.37
CA PRO A 572 -10.77 14.32 -25.82
C PRO A 572 -11.24 15.76 -26.07
N ASP A 573 -10.46 16.71 -25.54
CA ASP A 573 -10.65 18.15 -25.74
C ASP A 573 -10.81 18.49 -27.23
N LEU A 574 -12.02 18.72 -27.66
CA LEU A 574 -12.38 19.34 -28.91
C LEU A 574 -12.36 20.87 -28.75
N PHE A 575 -11.23 21.46 -28.44
CA PHE A 575 -11.00 22.90 -28.63
C PHE A 575 -9.51 23.23 -28.77
N SER A 576 -8.97 22.92 -29.94
CA SER A 576 -7.87 23.72 -30.47
C SER A 576 -8.26 24.10 -31.91
N HIS A 577 -8.83 25.28 -32.06
CA HIS A 577 -8.67 26.20 -33.17
C HIS A 577 -9.66 27.34 -33.02
N ARG A 578 -9.16 28.49 -32.61
CA ARG A 578 -9.32 29.81 -33.31
C ARG A 578 -9.02 30.99 -32.38
N HIS A 579 -8.08 31.76 -32.90
CA HIS A 579 -7.61 33.11 -32.61
C HIS A 579 -6.66 33.29 -31.49
#